data_1b412fe46214ba21cb575acc975028fb
#
_entry.id   1b412fe46214ba21cb575acc975028fb
#
_cell.length_a   1.000
_cell.length_b   1.000
_cell.length_c   1.000
_cell.angle_alpha   90.00
_cell.angle_beta   90.00
_cell.angle_gamma   90.00
#
_symmetry.space_group_name_H-M   'P 1'
#
loop_
_entity.id
_entity.type
_entity.pdbx_description
1 polymer ?
#
loop_
_entity_poly.entity_id
_entity_poly.type
_entity_poly.pdbx_seq_one_letter_code
_entity_poly.pdbx_strand_id
1 'polypeptide(L)'
;TAPGSSLANAPQPENKADSLQQIREHCRQKILNQHSRMRLLSGEEIGVDQLYVDVWLLNRSPRTFQVSQNKLLQTFDLRNDRLGLGDRIQRNPGFGIANAKPKLLILGKPGAGKTTFLKHLAVNWCKGQF
;
A
#
# COMPACT_ATOMS: atom_id res chain seq x y z
N THR A 1 53.60 -23.36 -25.43
CA THR A 1 52.81 -23.45 -24.17
C THR A 1 51.98 -22.20 -23.95
N ALA A 2 50.79 -22.18 -24.49
CA ALA A 2 49.87 -21.11 -24.23
C ALA A 2 49.19 -21.34 -22.85
N PRO A 3 49.27 -20.43 -21.89
CA PRO A 3 48.42 -20.49 -20.72
C PRO A 3 46.99 -20.29 -21.15
N GLY A 4 46.13 -21.23 -20.80
CA GLY A 4 44.70 -21.05 -21.03
C GLY A 4 44.21 -19.76 -20.43
N SER A 5 43.71 -18.87 -21.25
CA SER A 5 43.02 -17.69 -20.75
C SER A 5 41.79 -18.15 -20.00
N SER A 6 41.82 -17.98 -18.69
CA SER A 6 40.61 -18.07 -17.86
C SER A 6 39.68 -16.98 -18.30
N LEU A 7 38.73 -17.31 -19.19
CA LEU A 7 37.60 -16.45 -19.49
C LEU A 7 36.79 -16.35 -18.21
N ALA A 8 36.77 -15.16 -17.62
CA ALA A 8 35.90 -14.87 -16.51
C ALA A 8 34.46 -15.20 -16.97
N ASN A 9 33.86 -16.15 -16.29
CA ASN A 9 32.46 -16.51 -16.53
C ASN A 9 31.60 -15.27 -16.27
N ALA A 10 31.09 -14.68 -17.35
CA ALA A 10 30.00 -13.74 -17.24
C ALA A 10 28.83 -14.45 -16.54
N PRO A 11 28.17 -13.85 -15.55
CA PRO A 11 27.06 -14.49 -14.88
C PRO A 11 25.97 -14.83 -15.89
N GLN A 12 25.66 -16.11 -16.01
CA GLN A 12 24.64 -16.59 -16.93
C GLN A 12 23.26 -16.05 -16.51
N PRO A 13 22.35 -15.79 -17.45
CA PRO A 13 21.02 -15.23 -17.17
C PRO A 13 20.20 -16.10 -16.20
N GLU A 14 20.41 -17.39 -16.17
CA GLU A 14 19.78 -18.32 -15.23
C GLU A 14 20.12 -18.02 -13.76
N ASN A 15 21.32 -17.59 -13.49
CA ASN A 15 21.76 -17.25 -12.14
C ASN A 15 21.12 -15.96 -11.60
N LYS A 16 20.70 -15.05 -12.48
CA LYS A 16 19.98 -13.83 -12.07
C LYS A 16 18.53 -14.08 -11.71
N ALA A 17 17.84 -14.97 -12.44
CA ALA A 17 16.47 -15.34 -12.17
C ALA A 17 16.35 -16.06 -10.81
N ASP A 18 17.24 -16.99 -10.53
CA ASP A 18 17.31 -17.70 -9.25
C ASP A 18 17.61 -16.76 -8.08
N SER A 19 18.53 -15.82 -8.29
CA SER A 19 18.87 -14.81 -7.30
C SER A 19 17.69 -13.89 -6.97
N LEU A 20 16.92 -13.46 -7.98
CA LEU A 20 15.72 -12.65 -7.78
C LEU A 20 14.63 -13.43 -7.05
N GLN A 21 14.47 -14.71 -7.35
CA GLN A 21 13.51 -15.57 -6.68
C GLN A 21 13.85 -15.74 -5.19
N GLN A 22 15.11 -15.94 -4.86
CA GLN A 22 15.60 -16.02 -3.48
C GLN A 22 15.37 -14.71 -2.72
N ILE A 23 15.64 -13.57 -3.36
CA ILE A 23 15.39 -12.25 -2.76
C ILE A 23 13.89 -12.04 -2.49
N ARG A 24 13.02 -12.39 -3.43
CA ARG A 24 11.56 -12.31 -3.27
C ARG A 24 11.08 -13.17 -2.11
N GLU A 25 11.57 -14.40 -2.01
CA GLU A 25 11.20 -15.29 -0.91
C GLU A 25 11.68 -14.76 0.44
N HIS A 26 12.90 -14.25 0.51
CA HIS A 26 13.42 -13.61 1.72
C HIS A 26 12.56 -12.40 2.13
N CYS A 27 12.19 -11.54 1.19
CA CYS A 27 11.30 -10.40 1.43
C CYS A 27 9.92 -10.87 1.91
N ARG A 28 9.36 -11.92 1.30
CA ARG A 28 8.08 -12.51 1.70
C ARG A 28 8.10 -12.97 3.14
N GLN A 29 9.10 -13.75 3.53
CA GLN A 29 9.27 -14.23 4.90
C GLN A 29 9.40 -13.08 5.89
N LYS A 30 10.20 -12.09 5.56
CA LYS A 30 10.39 -10.90 6.41
C LYS A 30 9.08 -10.11 6.60
N ILE A 31 8.33 -9.89 5.53
CA ILE A 31 7.02 -9.19 5.58
C ILE A 31 6.04 -9.97 6.45
N LEU A 32 5.90 -11.27 6.24
CA LEU A 32 5.00 -12.11 7.03
C LEU A 32 5.37 -12.11 8.52
N ASN A 33 6.64 -12.19 8.84
CA ASN A 33 7.10 -12.19 10.23
C ASN A 33 6.89 -10.84 10.93
N GLN A 34 7.08 -9.74 10.23
CA GLN A 34 7.06 -8.40 10.83
C GLN A 34 5.71 -7.68 10.72
N HIS A 35 4.91 -7.98 9.70
CA HIS A 35 3.75 -7.17 9.32
C HIS A 35 2.43 -7.93 9.22
N SER A 36 2.42 -9.26 9.33
CA SER A 36 1.19 -10.04 9.24
C SER A 36 0.30 -9.93 10.47
N ARG A 37 0.86 -9.50 11.59
CA ARG A 37 0.15 -9.36 12.87
C ARG A 37 0.32 -7.97 13.45
N MET A 38 -0.69 -7.52 14.17
CA MET A 38 -0.67 -6.26 14.91
C MET A 38 -1.04 -6.51 16.36
N ARG A 39 -0.39 -5.78 17.25
CA ARG A 39 -0.70 -5.83 18.69
C ARG A 39 -1.76 -4.79 19.01
N LEU A 40 -2.82 -5.24 19.64
CA LEU A 40 -3.87 -4.37 20.15
C LEU A 40 -3.46 -3.71 21.48
N LEU A 41 -4.19 -2.67 21.86
CA LEU A 41 -4.00 -2.03 23.16
C LEU A 41 -4.24 -2.98 24.34
N SER A 42 -5.06 -4.02 24.15
CA SER A 42 -5.27 -5.10 25.11
C SER A 42 -4.06 -6.02 25.32
N GLY A 43 -3.05 -5.92 24.46
CA GLY A 43 -1.89 -6.81 24.45
C GLY A 43 -2.04 -8.04 23.55
N GLU A 44 -3.23 -8.29 23.04
CA GLU A 44 -3.48 -9.39 22.09
C GLU A 44 -2.89 -9.11 20.72
N GLU A 45 -2.39 -10.14 20.08
CA GLU A 45 -1.97 -10.10 18.69
C GLU A 45 -3.06 -10.62 17.76
N ILE A 46 -3.36 -9.85 16.73
CA ILE A 46 -4.38 -10.19 15.73
C ILE A 46 -3.79 -10.09 14.33
N GLY A 47 -4.26 -10.93 13.41
CA GLY A 47 -3.87 -10.86 12.01
C GLY A 47 -4.32 -9.54 11.36
N VAL A 48 -3.47 -8.95 10.53
CA VAL A 48 -3.78 -7.69 9.82
C VAL A 48 -5.06 -7.83 9.00
N ASP A 49 -5.28 -8.98 8.37
CA ASP A 49 -6.48 -9.23 7.56
C ASP A 49 -7.78 -9.26 8.37
N GLN A 50 -7.71 -9.57 9.66
CA GLN A 50 -8.87 -9.54 10.56
C GLN A 50 -9.20 -8.14 11.05
N LEU A 51 -8.19 -7.28 11.14
CA LEU A 51 -8.35 -5.88 11.55
C LEU A 51 -8.65 -4.95 10.39
N TYR A 52 -8.29 -5.35 9.19
CA TYR A 52 -8.36 -4.48 8.04
C TYR A 52 -9.81 -4.15 7.68
N VAL A 53 -10.09 -2.88 7.62
CA VAL A 53 -11.29 -2.31 7.04
C VAL A 53 -10.88 -1.58 5.78
N ASP A 54 -11.55 -1.85 4.67
CA ASP A 54 -11.21 -1.21 3.41
C ASP A 54 -11.31 0.31 3.52
N VAL A 55 -10.29 0.99 3.00
CA VAL A 55 -10.20 2.44 3.03
C VAL A 55 -10.56 3.02 1.68
N TRP A 56 -11.19 4.18 1.72
CA TRP A 56 -11.51 4.96 0.53
C TRP A 56 -10.42 6.00 0.32
N LEU A 57 -9.85 5.99 -0.88
CA LEU A 57 -8.84 6.95 -1.28
C LEU A 57 -9.47 8.05 -2.14
N LEU A 58 -9.07 9.28 -1.87
CA LEU A 58 -9.39 10.43 -2.69
C LEU A 58 -8.30 10.61 -3.75
N ASN A 59 -8.67 10.96 -4.95
CA ASN A 59 -7.73 11.15 -6.05
C ASN A 59 -6.93 12.46 -5.98
N ARG A 60 -7.21 13.33 -5.00
CA ARG A 60 -6.55 14.64 -4.80
C ARG A 60 -6.31 14.91 -3.32
N SER A 61 -5.28 15.74 -3.05
CA SER A 61 -5.03 16.22 -1.70
C SER A 61 -6.20 17.08 -1.20
N PRO A 62 -6.64 16.91 0.07
CA PRO A 62 -7.66 17.76 0.68
C PRO A 62 -7.34 19.26 0.64
N ARG A 63 -6.06 19.62 0.59
CA ARG A 63 -5.61 21.02 0.47
C ARG A 63 -6.04 21.70 -0.83
N THR A 64 -6.27 20.94 -1.90
CA THR A 64 -6.78 21.50 -3.18
C THR A 64 -8.26 21.86 -3.13
N PHE A 65 -8.96 21.48 -2.06
CA PHE A 65 -10.38 21.72 -1.85
C PHE A 65 -10.69 22.78 -0.79
N GLN A 66 -9.72 23.66 -0.49
CA GLN A 66 -9.98 24.82 0.35
C GLN A 66 -10.98 25.72 -0.38
N VAL A 67 -12.21 25.64 0.03
CA VAL A 67 -13.30 26.52 -0.43
C VAL A 67 -13.66 27.50 0.67
N SER A 68 -14.14 28.69 0.28
CA SER A 68 -14.66 29.66 1.23
C SER A 68 -15.83 29.05 2.05
N GLN A 69 -15.98 29.49 3.29
CA GLN A 69 -17.04 29.01 4.20
C GLN A 69 -18.45 29.11 3.57
N ASN A 70 -18.70 30.18 2.82
CA ASN A 70 -19.97 30.38 2.12
C ASN A 70 -20.23 29.31 1.02
N LYS A 71 -19.19 28.95 0.29
CA LYS A 71 -19.27 27.93 -0.74
C LYS A 71 -19.47 26.53 -0.16
N LEU A 72 -18.87 26.26 0.99
CA LEU A 72 -19.07 25.02 1.78
C LEU A 72 -20.53 24.90 2.24
N LEU A 73 -21.12 25.97 2.76
CA LEU A 73 -22.52 25.99 3.21
C LEU A 73 -23.51 25.81 2.05
N GLN A 74 -23.20 26.32 0.87
CA GLN A 74 -24.07 26.16 -0.33
C GLN A 74 -24.02 24.74 -0.92
N THR A 75 -22.91 24.02 -0.76
CA THR A 75 -22.68 22.70 -1.36
C THR A 75 -22.76 21.56 -0.37
N PHE A 76 -22.99 21.86 0.92
CA PHE A 76 -23.00 20.89 1.99
C PHE A 76 -24.29 20.08 2.04
N ASP A 77 -24.19 18.78 1.88
CA ASP A 77 -25.28 17.83 2.09
C ASP A 77 -25.02 17.01 3.36
N LEU A 78 -25.76 17.31 4.41
CA LEU A 78 -25.65 16.68 5.73
C LEU A 78 -25.86 15.15 5.70
N ARG A 79 -26.60 14.65 4.72
CA ARG A 79 -26.95 13.23 4.62
C ARG A 79 -25.87 12.38 3.97
N ASN A 80 -25.14 12.93 3.00
CA ASN A 80 -24.24 12.18 2.15
C ASN A 80 -22.77 12.59 2.29
N ASP A 81 -22.50 13.75 2.88
CA ASP A 81 -21.15 14.32 2.89
C ASP A 81 -20.55 14.39 4.30
N ARG A 82 -20.08 13.25 4.80
CA ARG A 82 -19.39 13.15 6.11
C ARG A 82 -18.07 13.91 6.15
N LEU A 83 -17.47 14.20 5.03
CA LEU A 83 -16.18 14.88 4.93
C LEU A 83 -16.30 16.35 4.55
N GLY A 84 -17.52 16.86 4.28
CA GLY A 84 -17.75 18.23 3.85
C GLY A 84 -17.13 18.57 2.47
N LEU A 85 -16.92 17.58 1.63
CA LEU A 85 -16.19 17.72 0.38
C LEU A 85 -17.11 17.76 -0.87
N GLY A 86 -18.40 17.45 -0.71
CA GLY A 86 -19.39 17.41 -1.77
C GLY A 86 -19.20 16.26 -2.77
N ASP A 87 -20.14 16.14 -3.71
CA ASP A 87 -20.15 15.09 -4.75
C ASP A 87 -19.02 15.21 -5.80
N ARG A 88 -18.18 16.23 -5.68
CA ARG A 88 -17.10 16.50 -6.64
C ARG A 88 -15.89 15.61 -6.47
N ILE A 89 -15.81 14.86 -5.38
CA ILE A 89 -14.63 14.06 -5.07
C ILE A 89 -14.96 12.60 -5.25
N GLN A 90 -14.29 12.02 -6.21
CA GLN A 90 -14.39 10.59 -6.47
C GLN A 90 -13.64 9.82 -5.39
N ARG A 91 -14.35 8.97 -4.68
CA ARG A 91 -13.80 8.03 -3.71
C ARG A 91 -13.61 6.69 -4.40
N ASN A 92 -12.46 6.10 -4.22
CA ASN A 92 -12.14 4.81 -4.81
C ASN A 92 -11.65 3.85 -3.73
N PRO A 93 -11.97 2.55 -3.84
CA PRO A 93 -11.45 1.54 -2.92
C PRO A 93 -9.92 1.54 -2.95
N GLY A 94 -9.29 1.58 -1.78
CA GLY A 94 -7.83 1.68 -1.68
C GLY A 94 -7.08 0.55 -2.36
N PHE A 95 -7.57 -0.69 -2.20
CA PHE A 95 -6.97 -1.86 -2.83
C PHE A 95 -7.00 -1.79 -4.36
N GLY A 96 -8.11 -1.36 -4.94
CA GLY A 96 -8.26 -1.22 -6.39
C GLY A 96 -7.30 -0.17 -6.96
N ILE A 97 -7.13 0.96 -6.29
CA ILE A 97 -6.17 2.00 -6.71
C ILE A 97 -4.74 1.49 -6.60
N ALA A 98 -4.38 0.86 -5.49
CA ALA A 98 -3.04 0.33 -5.28
C ALA A 98 -2.68 -0.71 -6.33
N ASN A 99 -3.62 -1.57 -6.71
CA ASN A 99 -3.42 -2.59 -7.73
C ASN A 99 -3.29 -2.00 -9.16
N ALA A 100 -3.95 -0.86 -9.41
CA ALA A 100 -3.95 -0.21 -10.72
C ALA A 100 -2.77 0.74 -10.96
N LYS A 101 -2.08 1.19 -9.91
CA LYS A 101 -1.01 2.20 -9.99
C LYS A 101 0.36 1.61 -9.64
N PRO A 102 1.36 1.74 -10.53
CA PRO A 102 2.71 1.24 -10.25
C PRO A 102 3.46 2.04 -9.17
N LYS A 103 3.06 3.28 -8.95
CA LYS A 103 3.59 4.17 -7.91
C LYS A 103 2.44 4.90 -7.24
N LEU A 104 2.44 4.92 -5.93
CA LEU A 104 1.38 5.52 -5.14
C LEU A 104 1.95 6.26 -3.94
N LEU A 105 1.55 7.51 -3.75
CA LEU A 105 1.83 8.30 -2.56
C LEU A 105 0.52 8.44 -1.77
N ILE A 106 0.52 7.96 -0.55
CA ILE A 106 -0.66 7.97 0.32
C ILE A 106 -0.47 9.03 1.40
N LEU A 107 -1.37 9.98 1.43
CA LEU A 107 -1.41 11.06 2.42
C LEU A 107 -2.62 10.88 3.32
N GLY A 108 -2.47 11.25 4.58
CA GLY A 108 -3.56 11.20 5.55
C GLY A 108 -3.13 11.70 6.91
N LYS A 109 -4.10 12.10 7.71
CA LYS A 109 -3.85 12.50 9.10
C LYS A 109 -3.35 11.31 9.94
N PRO A 110 -2.66 11.55 11.06
CA PRO A 110 -2.33 10.50 12.03
C PRO A 110 -3.61 9.76 12.45
N GLY A 111 -3.54 8.43 12.52
CA GLY A 111 -4.70 7.59 12.87
C GLY A 111 -5.67 7.30 11.71
N ALA A 112 -5.38 7.75 10.49
CA ALA A 112 -6.22 7.47 9.31
C ALA A 112 -6.14 6.03 8.80
N GLY A 113 -5.28 5.18 9.38
CA GLY A 113 -5.13 3.78 8.97
C GLY A 113 -4.10 3.55 7.85
N LYS A 114 -3.22 4.51 7.57
CA LYS A 114 -2.18 4.39 6.52
C LYS A 114 -1.28 3.17 6.73
N THR A 115 -0.76 3.00 7.93
CA THR A 115 0.14 1.87 8.25
C THR A 115 -0.57 0.53 8.13
N THR A 116 -1.80 0.42 8.61
CA THR A 116 -2.61 -0.80 8.49
C THR A 116 -2.89 -1.12 7.02
N PHE A 117 -3.22 -0.11 6.22
CA PHE A 117 -3.42 -0.25 4.80
C PHE A 117 -2.16 -0.76 4.08
N LEU A 118 -0.99 -0.18 4.35
CA LEU A 118 0.27 -0.61 3.75
C LEU A 118 0.66 -2.03 4.17
N LYS A 119 0.44 -2.38 5.42
CA LYS A 119 0.66 -3.76 5.90
C LYS A 119 -0.26 -4.75 5.21
N HIS A 120 -1.53 -4.39 5.05
CA HIS A 120 -2.50 -5.21 4.31
C HIS A 120 -2.07 -5.45 2.87
N LEU A 121 -1.62 -4.41 2.15
CA LEU A 121 -1.08 -4.56 0.79
C LEU A 121 0.13 -5.50 0.75
N ALA A 122 1.07 -5.32 1.67
CA ALA A 122 2.28 -6.15 1.75
C ALA A 122 1.95 -7.62 2.01
N VAL A 123 1.02 -7.90 2.92
CA VAL A 123 0.56 -9.27 3.22
C VAL A 123 -0.15 -9.90 2.02
N ASN A 124 -1.00 -9.13 1.32
CA ASN A 124 -1.66 -9.63 0.11
C ASN A 124 -0.67 -9.91 -1.02
N TRP A 125 0.39 -9.10 -1.15
CA TRP A 125 1.47 -9.41 -2.07
C TRP A 125 2.15 -10.75 -1.74
N CYS A 126 2.40 -11.02 -0.47
CA CYS A 126 2.96 -12.30 -0.01
C CYS A 126 2.06 -13.50 -0.35
N LYS A 127 0.75 -13.30 -0.36
CA LYS A 127 -0.25 -14.32 -0.69
C LYS A 127 -0.53 -14.44 -2.20
N GLY A 128 0.13 -13.62 -3.02
CA GLY A 128 -0.11 -13.58 -4.47
C GLY A 128 -1.45 -12.96 -4.88
N GLN A 129 -2.06 -12.14 -4.02
CA GLN A 129 -3.35 -11.48 -4.27
C GLN A 129 -3.19 -10.03 -4.72
N PHE A 130 -1.95 -9.54 -4.85
CA PHE A 130 -1.63 -8.17 -5.22
C PHE A 130 -0.52 -8.11 -6.26
#